data_7043f92a7dbbeae17384072613b660fa
#
_entry.id   7043f92a7dbbeae17384072613b660fa
#
_cell.length_a   1.000
_cell.length_b   1.000
_cell.length_c   1.000
_cell.angle_alpha   90.00
_cell.angle_beta   90.00
_cell.angle_gamma   90.00
#
_symmetry.space_group_name_H-M   'P 1'
#
loop_
_entity.id
_entity.type
_entity.pdbx_description
1 polymer ?
#
loop_
_entity_poly.entity_id
_entity_poly.type
_entity_poly.pdbx_seq_one_letter_code
_entity_poly.pdbx_strand_id
1 'polypeptide(L)'
;MVTITRDELKAKLDRGDDFALFEVLPLMYFRKHHLPTAKNLPPTAVAEVVSEIVPDRSAEIVLYCWDDDCPTSGWAATELEAMGYTNIREYVGGKKDWIDAGLPMVKDPRQDS
;
A
#
# COMPACT_ATOMS: atom_id res chain seq x y z
N MET A 1 1.01 2.38 15.05
CA MET A 1 0.72 2.63 13.62
C MET A 1 0.21 4.04 13.44
N VAL A 2 0.66 4.72 12.41
CA VAL A 2 0.28 6.10 12.10
C VAL A 2 -0.54 6.08 10.80
N THR A 3 -1.55 6.93 10.68
CA THR A 3 -2.29 7.08 9.43
C THR A 3 -1.66 8.16 8.57
N ILE A 4 -1.97 8.11 7.25
CA ILE A 4 -1.54 9.13 6.29
C ILE A 4 -2.76 9.52 5.46
N THR A 5 -2.92 10.81 5.18
CA THR A 5 -4.03 11.29 4.37
C THR A 5 -3.73 11.12 2.88
N ARG A 6 -4.78 11.22 2.05
CA ARG A 6 -4.63 11.19 0.60
C ARG A 6 -3.68 12.29 0.12
N ASP A 7 -3.85 13.50 0.63
CA ASP A 7 -3.04 14.63 0.20
C ASP A 7 -1.57 14.48 0.61
N GLU A 8 -1.32 13.95 1.81
CA GLU A 8 0.03 13.65 2.26
C GLU A 8 0.70 12.59 1.39
N LEU A 9 -0.04 11.52 1.06
CA LEU A 9 0.48 10.46 0.21
C LEU A 9 0.77 10.98 -1.20
N LYS A 10 -0.15 11.78 -1.76
CA LYS A 10 0.06 12.38 -3.08
C LYS A 10 1.31 13.26 -3.11
N ALA A 11 1.51 14.06 -2.05
CA ALA A 11 2.69 14.91 -1.95
C ALA A 11 3.98 14.09 -1.89
N LYS A 12 3.98 12.96 -1.15
CA LYS A 12 5.14 12.09 -1.08
C LYS A 12 5.49 11.48 -2.45
N LEU A 13 4.47 11.06 -3.18
CA LEU A 13 4.65 10.51 -4.53
C LEU A 13 5.18 11.56 -5.49
N ASP A 14 4.64 12.78 -5.43
CA ASP A 14 5.06 13.87 -6.30
C ASP A 14 6.49 14.31 -6.05
N ARG A 15 6.94 14.27 -4.80
CA ARG A 15 8.33 14.60 -4.45
C ARG A 15 9.31 13.48 -4.76
N GLY A 16 8.81 12.26 -5.00
CA GLY A 16 9.67 11.11 -5.16
C GLY A 16 10.33 10.66 -3.85
N ASP A 17 9.63 10.81 -2.73
CA ASP A 17 10.13 10.38 -1.43
C ASP A 17 10.47 8.88 -1.43
N ASP A 18 11.46 8.50 -0.63
CA ASP A 18 11.88 7.10 -0.51
C ASP A 18 11.01 6.39 0.51
N PHE A 19 10.05 5.61 0.02
CA PHE A 19 9.20 4.76 0.86
C PHE A 19 8.63 3.62 0.01
N ALA A 20 8.18 2.57 0.68
CA ALA A 20 7.53 1.45 0.01
C ALA A 20 6.02 1.59 0.15
N LEU A 21 5.29 1.48 -0.96
CA LEU A 21 3.83 1.55 -0.98
C LEU A 21 3.28 0.19 -1.38
N PHE A 22 2.40 -0.38 -0.55
CA PHE A 22 1.82 -1.70 -0.79
C PHE A 22 0.30 -1.66 -0.85
N GLU A 23 -0.25 -2.32 -1.87
CA GLU A 23 -1.68 -2.59 -1.94
C GLU A 23 -1.95 -3.95 -1.30
N VAL A 24 -2.66 -3.94 -0.17
CA VAL A 24 -2.94 -5.17 0.60
C VAL A 24 -4.25 -5.77 0.11
N LEU A 25 -4.20 -6.34 -1.09
CA LEU A 25 -5.34 -6.97 -1.77
C LEU A 25 -4.83 -8.16 -2.58
N PRO A 26 -5.75 -9.08 -2.96
CA PRO A 26 -5.37 -10.14 -3.89
C PRO A 26 -4.87 -9.59 -5.23
N LEU A 27 -3.99 -10.33 -5.88
CA LEU A 27 -3.31 -9.90 -7.09
C LEU A 27 -4.26 -9.43 -8.20
N MET A 28 -5.44 -10.04 -8.32
CA MET A 28 -6.39 -9.66 -9.37
C MET A 28 -6.83 -8.20 -9.28
N TYR A 29 -6.95 -7.67 -8.07
CA TYR A 29 -7.32 -6.26 -7.87
C TYR A 29 -6.17 -5.35 -8.24
N PHE A 30 -4.96 -5.72 -7.88
CA PHE A 30 -3.75 -4.96 -8.20
C PHE A 30 -3.56 -4.84 -9.72
N ARG A 31 -3.79 -5.91 -10.44
CA ARG A 31 -3.63 -5.93 -11.89
C ARG A 31 -4.62 -5.04 -12.62
N LYS A 32 -5.83 -4.87 -12.08
CA LYS A 32 -6.82 -3.97 -12.69
C LYS A 32 -6.31 -2.54 -12.70
N HIS A 33 -5.88 -2.07 -11.58
CA HIS A 33 -5.23 -0.78 -11.40
C HIS A 33 -4.72 -0.68 -9.96
N HIS A 34 -3.70 0.14 -9.77
CA HIS A 34 -3.12 0.39 -8.46
C HIS A 34 -2.53 1.80 -8.42
N LEU A 35 -2.23 2.31 -7.25
CA LEU A 35 -1.60 3.62 -7.10
C LEU A 35 -0.19 3.59 -7.71
N PRO A 36 0.31 4.74 -8.20
CA PRO A 36 1.67 4.80 -8.75
C PRO A 36 2.69 4.29 -7.73
N THR A 37 3.67 3.54 -8.18
CA THR A 37 4.75 2.91 -7.43
C THR A 37 4.33 1.77 -6.50
N ALA A 38 3.03 1.53 -6.32
CA ALA A 38 2.57 0.49 -5.41
C ALA A 38 3.00 -0.91 -5.86
N LYS A 39 3.25 -1.76 -4.88
CA LYS A 39 3.53 -3.18 -5.10
C LYS A 39 2.39 -3.98 -4.49
N ASN A 40 2.09 -5.13 -5.07
CA ASN A 40 1.05 -6.01 -4.55
C ASN A 40 1.53 -6.68 -3.28
N LEU A 41 0.68 -6.68 -2.26
CA LEU A 41 0.93 -7.39 -1.01
C LEU A 41 -0.28 -8.28 -0.72
N PRO A 42 -0.25 -9.55 -1.16
CA PRO A 42 -1.36 -10.45 -0.87
C PRO A 42 -1.57 -10.56 0.65
N PRO A 43 -2.81 -10.46 1.13
CA PRO A 43 -3.07 -10.50 2.58
C PRO A 43 -2.58 -11.77 3.27
N THR A 44 -2.39 -12.86 2.52
CA THR A 44 -1.95 -14.15 3.05
C THR A 44 -0.42 -14.32 3.08
N ALA A 45 0.33 -13.34 2.57
CA ALA A 45 1.78 -13.46 2.43
C ALA A 45 2.51 -12.19 2.89
N VAL A 46 1.95 -11.48 3.86
CA VAL A 46 2.48 -10.18 4.30
C VAL A 46 3.92 -10.28 4.80
N ALA A 47 4.18 -11.20 5.72
CA ALA A 47 5.51 -11.33 6.33
C ALA A 47 6.58 -11.66 5.30
N GLU A 48 6.30 -12.62 4.43
CA GLU A 48 7.25 -13.11 3.44
C GLU A 48 7.59 -12.05 2.41
N VAL A 49 6.56 -11.39 1.87
CA VAL A 49 6.74 -10.40 0.79
C VAL A 49 7.46 -9.17 1.32
N VAL A 50 7.03 -8.64 2.46
CA VAL A 50 7.63 -7.40 2.98
C VAL A 50 9.07 -7.65 3.43
N SER A 51 9.36 -8.78 4.07
CA SER A 51 10.73 -9.10 4.50
C SER A 51 11.69 -9.18 3.33
N GLU A 52 11.21 -9.67 2.18
CA GLU A 52 12.04 -9.78 0.98
C GLU A 52 12.26 -8.42 0.32
N ILE A 53 11.20 -7.62 0.18
CA ILE A 53 11.26 -6.33 -0.53
C ILE A 53 11.85 -5.24 0.35
N VAL A 54 11.52 -5.23 1.65
CA VAL A 54 11.92 -4.19 2.59
C VAL A 54 12.55 -4.86 3.82
N PRO A 55 13.80 -5.31 3.71
CA PRO A 55 14.46 -5.95 4.86
C PRO A 55 14.80 -4.99 6.00
N ASP A 56 14.91 -3.70 5.72
CA ASP A 56 15.20 -2.67 6.73
C ASP A 56 13.96 -2.39 7.57
N ARG A 57 14.01 -2.74 8.86
CA ARG A 57 12.88 -2.60 9.78
C ARG A 57 12.53 -1.15 10.11
N SER A 58 13.42 -0.20 9.81
CA SER A 58 13.18 1.23 10.03
C SER A 58 12.70 1.96 8.78
N ALA A 59 12.66 1.28 7.63
CA ALA A 59 12.22 1.89 6.38
C ALA A 59 10.75 2.29 6.46
N GLU A 60 10.40 3.39 5.79
CA GLU A 60 9.02 3.85 5.75
C GLU A 60 8.19 2.98 4.82
N ILE A 61 7.05 2.49 5.32
CA ILE A 61 6.12 1.65 4.57
C ILE A 61 4.73 2.26 4.68
N VAL A 62 4.03 2.41 3.54
CA VAL A 62 2.65 2.84 3.50
C VAL A 62 1.81 1.68 2.97
N LEU A 63 0.73 1.37 3.67
CA LEU A 63 -0.18 0.27 3.32
C LEU A 63 -1.57 0.84 2.99
N TYR A 64 -2.23 0.27 1.98
CA TYR A 64 -3.63 0.60 1.71
C TYR A 64 -4.35 -0.63 1.18
N CYS A 65 -5.69 -0.62 1.27
CA CYS A 65 -6.52 -1.63 0.63
C CYS A 65 -7.65 -0.96 -0.16
N TRP A 66 -8.86 -1.54 -0.21
CA TRP A 66 -9.91 -1.01 -1.10
C TRP A 66 -10.49 0.30 -0.61
N ASP A 67 -10.98 0.33 0.65
CA ASP A 67 -11.61 1.52 1.24
C ASP A 67 -11.46 1.49 2.76
N ASP A 68 -12.12 2.43 3.44
CA ASP A 68 -12.00 2.57 4.89
C ASP A 68 -12.68 1.43 5.68
N ASP A 69 -13.52 0.64 5.03
CA ASP A 69 -14.15 -0.53 5.65
C ASP A 69 -13.33 -1.81 5.46
N CYS A 70 -12.33 -1.79 4.60
CA CYS A 70 -11.48 -2.95 4.32
C CYS A 70 -10.46 -3.14 5.44
N PRO A 71 -10.45 -4.28 6.14
CA PRO A 71 -9.57 -4.46 7.30
C PRO A 71 -8.15 -4.93 6.97
N THR A 72 -7.87 -5.33 5.72
CA THR A 72 -6.62 -6.03 5.41
C THR A 72 -5.37 -5.19 5.61
N SER A 73 -5.42 -3.88 5.32
CA SER A 73 -4.25 -3.02 5.53
C SER A 73 -3.95 -2.86 7.02
N GLY A 74 -4.99 -2.77 7.86
CA GLY A 74 -4.81 -2.70 9.31
C GLY A 74 -4.24 -4.00 9.87
N TRP A 75 -4.71 -5.14 9.40
CA TRP A 75 -4.17 -6.45 9.80
C TRP A 75 -2.70 -6.57 9.39
N ALA A 76 -2.37 -6.14 8.17
CA ALA A 76 -0.99 -6.18 7.69
C ALA A 76 -0.09 -5.27 8.53
N ALA A 77 -0.56 -4.07 8.88
CA ALA A 77 0.20 -3.17 9.73
C ALA A 77 0.51 -3.80 11.09
N THR A 78 -0.50 -4.42 11.70
CA THR A 78 -0.33 -5.09 13.00
C THR A 78 0.69 -6.21 12.91
N GLU A 79 0.62 -7.02 11.86
CA GLU A 79 1.57 -8.12 11.66
C GLU A 79 3.00 -7.59 11.49
N LEU A 80 3.18 -6.55 10.68
CA LEU A 80 4.50 -5.98 10.42
C LEU A 80 5.09 -5.32 11.67
N GLU A 81 4.25 -4.64 12.46
CA GLU A 81 4.72 -4.06 13.72
C GLU A 81 5.18 -5.15 14.70
N ALA A 82 4.47 -6.28 14.73
CA ALA A 82 4.88 -7.42 15.54
C ALA A 82 6.21 -8.01 15.08
N MET A 83 6.57 -7.82 13.82
CA MET A 83 7.85 -8.27 13.27
C MET A 83 8.99 -7.28 13.49
N GLY A 84 8.72 -6.14 14.12
CA GLY A 84 9.74 -5.14 14.42
C GLY A 84 9.82 -3.97 13.45
N TYR A 85 8.90 -3.87 12.49
CA TYR A 85 8.84 -2.68 11.63
C TYR A 85 8.33 -1.50 12.44
N THR A 86 9.06 -0.38 12.41
CA THR A 86 8.80 0.76 13.30
C THR A 86 8.21 1.99 12.58
N ASN A 87 8.11 1.97 11.25
CA ASN A 87 7.70 3.14 10.49
C ASN A 87 6.60 2.78 9.48
N ILE A 88 5.48 2.28 10.03
CA ILE A 88 4.32 1.83 9.24
C ILE A 88 3.25 2.91 9.26
N ARG A 89 2.73 3.26 8.08
CA ARG A 89 1.60 4.17 7.94
C ARG A 89 0.49 3.49 7.16
N GLU A 90 -0.75 3.78 7.52
CA GLU A 90 -1.92 3.25 6.80
C GLU A 90 -2.66 4.39 6.11
N TYR A 91 -2.87 4.26 4.79
CA TYR A 91 -3.75 5.14 4.03
C TYR A 91 -5.16 4.54 4.10
N VAL A 92 -5.93 5.03 5.05
CA VAL A 92 -7.23 4.44 5.40
C VAL A 92 -8.26 4.59 4.30
N GLY A 93 -8.25 5.72 3.58
CA GLY A 93 -9.19 5.94 2.48
C GLY A 93 -9.09 4.90 1.37
N GLY A 94 -7.89 4.43 1.11
CA GLY A 94 -7.64 3.33 0.20
C GLY A 94 -7.83 3.68 -1.27
N LYS A 95 -7.88 2.63 -2.08
CA LYS A 95 -7.97 2.75 -3.53
C LYS A 95 -9.21 3.53 -3.97
N LYS A 96 -10.36 3.29 -3.31
CA LYS A 96 -11.60 3.95 -3.66
C LYS A 96 -11.51 5.47 -3.49
N ASP A 97 -10.94 5.93 -2.38
CA ASP A 97 -10.77 7.36 -2.12
C ASP A 97 -9.88 8.01 -3.18
N TRP A 98 -8.81 7.33 -3.58
CA TRP A 98 -7.88 7.80 -4.60
C TRP A 98 -8.57 7.94 -5.96
N ILE A 99 -9.35 6.93 -6.34
CA ILE A 99 -10.10 6.93 -7.60
C ILE A 99 -11.16 8.03 -7.59
N ASP A 100 -11.92 8.14 -6.50
CA ASP A 100 -12.99 9.14 -6.37
C ASP A 100 -12.46 10.56 -6.46
N ALA A 101 -11.22 10.78 -6.04
CA ALA A 101 -10.55 12.08 -6.16
C ALA A 101 -10.01 12.36 -7.56
N GLY A 102 -10.12 11.40 -8.48
CA GLY A 102 -9.64 11.56 -9.85
C GLY A 102 -8.13 11.53 -10.00
N LEU A 103 -7.42 10.95 -9.03
CA LEU A 103 -5.97 10.88 -9.06
C LEU A 103 -5.48 9.75 -9.96
N PRO A 104 -4.25 9.84 -10.50
CA PRO A 104 -3.77 8.86 -11.48
C PRO A 104 -3.58 7.47 -10.89
N MET A 105 -3.94 6.46 -11.70
CA MET A 105 -3.76 5.06 -11.40
C MET A 105 -2.89 4.41 -12.47
N VAL A 106 -2.22 3.32 -12.09
CA VAL A 106 -1.42 2.52 -13.02
C VAL A 106 -2.15 1.22 -13.29
N LYS A 107 -2.17 0.80 -14.54
CA LYS A 107 -2.79 -0.45 -14.98
C LYS A 107 -1.70 -1.43 -15.40
N ASP A 108 -1.82 -2.68 -14.98
CA ASP A 108 -0.88 -3.73 -15.39
C ASP A 108 -1.12 -4.02 -16.88
N PRO A 109 -0.08 -3.86 -17.75
CA PRO A 109 -0.25 -4.11 -19.19
C PRO A 109 -0.74 -5.52 -19.52
N ARG A 110 -0.45 -6.50 -18.67
CA ARG A 110 -0.88 -7.89 -18.89
C ARG A 110 -2.38 -8.08 -18.68
N GLN A 111 -3.05 -7.10 -18.06
CA GLN A 111 -4.47 -7.17 -17.80
C GLN A 111 -5.30 -7.12 -19.09
N ASP A 112 -4.76 -6.53 -20.15
CA ASP A 112 -5.46 -6.31 -21.41
C ASP A 112 -5.30 -7.45 -22.41
N SER A 113 -4.54 -8.47 -22.08
CA SER A 113 -4.28 -9.60 -23.00
C SER A 113 -5.34 -10.69 -22.91
#